data_95cc51a4b0dd49f59cc56e8c985298e0
#
_entry.id   95cc51a4b0dd49f59cc56e8c985298e0
#
_cell.length_a   1.000
_cell.length_b   1.000
_cell.length_c   1.000
_cell.angle_alpha   90.00
_cell.angle_beta   90.00
_cell.angle_gamma   90.00
#
_symmetry.space_group_name_H-M   'P 1'
#
loop_
_entity.id
_entity.type
_entity.pdbx_description
1 polymer ?
#
loop_
_entity_poly.entity_id
_entity_poly.type
_entity_poly.pdbx_seq_one_letter_code
_entity_poly.pdbx_strand_id
1 'polypeptide(L)'
;LARKGRFRENPMVCFLDEAHQFIGRSVGDDLNRVPLDAFGLIAKEGRKYGLTTVIATQRPRDVPQDVLSQLGTLFVHRLTNERDRETVERACGDLDRSAATFIPSLAQGEAIVVGPDLPAPLPILMTQPEKGQRPASHGPQYQERWGQDAKVVE
;
A
#
# COMPACT_ATOMS: atom_id res chain seq x y z
N LEU A 1 -15.14 19.63 -7.69
CA LEU A 1 -15.28 19.84 -6.24
C LEU A 1 -13.93 20.22 -5.61
N ALA A 2 -12.85 19.47 -5.84
CA ALA A 2 -11.52 19.76 -5.30
C ALA A 2 -11.02 21.17 -5.68
N ARG A 3 -11.15 21.56 -6.96
CA ARG A 3 -10.76 22.89 -7.45
C ARG A 3 -11.55 24.06 -6.83
N LYS A 4 -12.69 23.83 -6.20
CA LYS A 4 -13.51 24.84 -5.52
C LYS A 4 -13.11 25.08 -4.05
N GLY A 5 -11.99 24.54 -3.58
CA GLY A 5 -11.45 24.80 -2.25
C GLY A 5 -12.17 24.09 -1.08
N ARG A 6 -13.23 23.33 -1.33
CA ARG A 6 -14.02 22.68 -0.28
C ARG A 6 -13.25 21.79 0.67
N PHE A 7 -12.22 21.11 0.18
CA PHE A 7 -11.39 20.22 1.01
C PHE A 7 -10.27 20.94 1.76
N ARG A 8 -10.03 22.24 1.49
CA ARG A 8 -9.09 23.03 2.30
C ARG A 8 -9.66 23.38 3.66
N GLU A 9 -10.97 23.62 3.71
CA GLU A 9 -11.70 23.90 4.95
C GLU A 9 -11.96 22.61 5.74
N ASN A 10 -12.20 21.50 5.03
CA ASN A 10 -12.45 20.18 5.60
C ASN A 10 -11.53 19.15 4.91
N PRO A 11 -10.29 18.98 5.38
CA PRO A 11 -9.34 18.05 4.79
C PRO A 11 -9.87 16.61 4.82
N MET A 12 -9.60 15.86 3.75
CA MET A 12 -10.02 14.47 3.61
C MET A 12 -8.82 13.57 3.37
N VAL A 13 -8.79 12.43 4.05
CA VAL A 13 -7.85 11.35 3.82
C VAL A 13 -8.55 10.24 3.05
N CYS A 14 -7.99 9.86 1.90
CA CYS A 14 -8.50 8.80 1.06
C CYS A 14 -7.60 7.57 1.21
N PHE A 15 -8.16 6.47 1.72
CA PHE A 15 -7.47 5.19 1.82
C PHE A 15 -7.81 4.33 0.61
N LEU A 16 -6.78 3.90 -0.10
CA LEU A 16 -6.87 3.02 -1.26
C LEU A 16 -6.19 1.69 -0.91
N ASP A 17 -7.00 0.72 -0.52
CA ASP A 17 -6.52 -0.65 -0.34
C ASP A 17 -6.46 -1.37 -1.69
N GLU A 18 -5.47 -2.23 -1.87
CA GLU A 18 -5.17 -2.91 -3.14
C GLU A 18 -5.10 -1.91 -4.32
N ALA A 19 -4.42 -0.79 -4.09
CA ALA A 19 -4.38 0.38 -4.98
C ALA A 19 -3.98 0.05 -6.43
N HIS A 20 -3.20 -1.01 -6.65
CA HIS A 20 -2.85 -1.50 -7.98
C HIS A 20 -4.07 -1.89 -8.83
N GLN A 21 -5.24 -2.09 -8.22
CA GLN A 21 -6.48 -2.38 -8.94
C GLN A 21 -7.14 -1.13 -9.52
N PHE A 22 -6.84 0.05 -8.98
CA PHE A 22 -7.53 1.31 -9.32
C PHE A 22 -6.62 2.32 -10.01
N ILE A 23 -5.32 2.32 -9.69
CA ILE A 23 -4.37 3.29 -10.21
C ILE A 23 -3.73 2.76 -11.49
N GLY A 24 -3.72 3.57 -12.53
CA GLY A 24 -3.09 3.23 -13.81
C GLY A 24 -3.92 2.34 -14.72
N ARG A 25 -5.15 1.98 -14.34
CA ARG A 25 -6.05 1.23 -15.22
C ARG A 25 -6.79 2.15 -16.16
N SER A 26 -6.97 1.68 -17.40
CA SER A 26 -7.89 2.26 -18.36
C SER A 26 -9.17 1.40 -18.44
N VAL A 27 -10.32 2.03 -18.57
CA VAL A 27 -11.62 1.37 -18.77
C VAL A 27 -12.14 1.72 -20.15
N GLY A 28 -12.61 0.73 -20.87
CA GLY A 28 -13.21 0.86 -22.21
C GLY A 28 -12.61 -0.12 -23.21
N ASP A 29 -13.25 -0.24 -24.35
CA ASP A 29 -12.77 -1.02 -25.50
C ASP A 29 -11.57 -0.33 -26.15
N ASP A 30 -10.80 -1.07 -26.98
CA ASP A 30 -9.53 -0.61 -27.59
C ASP A 30 -9.63 0.72 -28.36
N LEU A 31 -10.85 1.14 -28.75
CA LEU A 31 -11.11 2.40 -29.46
C LEU A 31 -11.50 3.58 -28.55
N ASN A 32 -11.90 3.33 -27.30
CA ASN A 32 -12.38 4.34 -26.35
C ASN A 32 -11.87 4.11 -24.94
N ARG A 33 -10.56 3.95 -24.77
CA ARG A 33 -9.96 3.83 -23.43
C ARG A 33 -9.99 5.16 -22.71
N VAL A 34 -10.82 5.26 -21.68
CA VAL A 34 -10.77 6.38 -20.74
C VAL A 34 -9.83 6.01 -19.60
N PRO A 35 -8.71 6.72 -19.43
CA PRO A 35 -7.83 6.46 -18.30
C PRO A 35 -8.56 6.78 -16.99
N LEU A 36 -8.68 5.79 -16.09
CA LEU A 36 -9.13 6.02 -14.73
C LEU A 36 -7.97 6.60 -13.90
N ASP A 37 -7.56 7.82 -14.26
CA ASP A 37 -6.42 8.48 -13.59
C ASP A 37 -6.83 9.37 -12.40
N ALA A 38 -8.10 9.31 -11.99
CA ALA A 38 -8.59 10.14 -10.89
C ALA A 38 -7.83 9.88 -9.59
N PHE A 39 -7.54 8.63 -9.26
CA PHE A 39 -6.80 8.27 -8.05
C PHE A 39 -5.32 8.62 -8.16
N GLY A 40 -4.71 8.41 -9.33
CA GLY A 40 -3.34 8.84 -9.60
C GLY A 40 -3.20 10.36 -9.51
N LEU A 41 -4.16 11.11 -10.03
CA LEU A 41 -4.19 12.57 -9.92
C LEU A 41 -4.35 13.04 -8.47
N ILE A 42 -5.20 12.37 -7.68
CA ILE A 42 -5.35 12.69 -6.26
C ILE A 42 -4.05 12.39 -5.51
N ALA A 43 -3.37 11.28 -5.79
CA ALA A 43 -2.10 10.96 -5.17
C ALA A 43 -1.02 12.01 -5.49
N LYS A 44 -0.95 12.50 -6.73
CA LYS A 44 0.04 13.50 -7.17
C LYS A 44 -0.28 14.93 -6.72
N GLU A 45 -1.53 15.34 -6.80
CA GLU A 45 -1.92 16.75 -6.64
C GLU A 45 -2.87 17.03 -5.48
N GLY A 46 -3.44 16.00 -4.87
CA GLY A 46 -4.50 16.12 -3.86
C GLY A 46 -4.12 17.03 -2.69
N ARG A 47 -2.87 16.97 -2.24
CA ARG A 47 -2.34 17.78 -1.13
C ARG A 47 -2.59 19.28 -1.33
N LYS A 48 -2.49 19.79 -2.56
CA LYS A 48 -2.77 21.19 -2.88
C LYS A 48 -4.22 21.61 -2.60
N TYR A 49 -5.11 20.63 -2.55
CA TYR A 49 -6.55 20.82 -2.40
C TYR A 49 -7.11 20.30 -1.06
N GLY A 50 -6.23 19.90 -0.12
CA GLY A 50 -6.63 19.33 1.17
C GLY A 50 -7.03 17.85 1.09
N LEU A 51 -6.59 17.14 0.04
CA LEU A 51 -6.77 15.71 -0.10
C LEU A 51 -5.45 15.00 0.16
N THR A 52 -5.41 14.09 1.12
CA THR A 52 -4.27 13.21 1.39
C THR A 52 -4.64 11.79 0.97
N THR A 53 -3.72 11.09 0.34
CA THR A 53 -3.94 9.70 -0.09
C THR A 53 -3.03 8.78 0.71
N VAL A 54 -3.59 7.71 1.22
CA VAL A 54 -2.88 6.57 1.79
C VAL A 54 -3.11 5.38 0.85
N ILE A 55 -2.04 4.83 0.33
CA ILE A 55 -2.07 3.73 -0.65
C ILE A 55 -1.52 2.48 0.03
N ALA A 56 -2.28 1.39 0.00
CA ALA A 56 -1.82 0.07 0.38
C ALA A 56 -1.84 -0.84 -0.86
N THR A 57 -0.77 -1.60 -1.07
CA THR A 57 -0.67 -2.53 -2.19
C THR A 57 0.30 -3.66 -1.89
N GLN A 58 -0.02 -4.87 -2.35
CA GLN A 58 0.88 -6.02 -2.35
C GLN A 58 1.67 -6.13 -3.66
N ARG A 59 1.36 -5.29 -4.66
CA ARG A 59 1.98 -5.29 -5.99
C ARG A 59 2.44 -3.88 -6.39
N PRO A 60 3.51 -3.37 -5.77
CA PRO A 60 4.00 -2.03 -6.10
C PRO A 60 4.39 -1.87 -7.57
N ARG A 61 4.85 -2.94 -8.24
CA ARG A 61 5.19 -2.92 -9.67
C ARG A 61 3.99 -2.62 -10.59
N ASP A 62 2.77 -2.89 -10.12
CA ASP A 62 1.55 -2.66 -10.91
C ASP A 62 0.98 -1.23 -10.67
N VAL A 63 1.60 -0.44 -9.79
CA VAL A 63 1.32 0.98 -9.59
C VAL A 63 2.28 1.80 -10.44
N PRO A 64 1.81 2.81 -11.20
CA PRO A 64 2.68 3.64 -12.01
C PRO A 64 3.80 4.30 -11.20
N GLN A 65 5.02 4.28 -11.73
CA GLN A 65 6.21 4.78 -11.05
C GLN A 65 6.11 6.27 -10.71
N ASP A 66 5.47 7.05 -11.56
CA ASP A 66 5.24 8.49 -11.37
C ASP A 66 4.24 8.79 -10.25
N VAL A 67 3.37 7.84 -9.88
CA VAL A 67 2.53 7.92 -8.69
C VAL A 67 3.34 7.57 -7.44
N LEU A 68 4.06 6.44 -7.47
CA LEU A 68 4.87 5.99 -6.32
C LEU A 68 5.91 7.03 -5.91
N SER A 69 6.59 7.65 -6.87
CA SER A 69 7.61 8.69 -6.61
C SER A 69 7.05 10.00 -6.04
N GLN A 70 5.75 10.21 -6.07
CA GLN A 70 5.09 11.38 -5.47
C GLN A 70 4.58 11.12 -4.04
N LEU A 71 4.67 9.89 -3.56
CA LEU A 71 4.33 9.56 -2.18
C LEU A 71 5.42 10.07 -1.25
N GLY A 72 5.04 10.80 -0.20
CA GLY A 72 5.99 11.38 0.74
C GLY A 72 6.63 10.35 1.64
N THR A 73 5.84 9.46 2.24
CA THR A 73 6.32 8.44 3.19
C THR A 73 5.88 7.06 2.73
N LEU A 74 6.82 6.12 2.72
CA LEU A 74 6.55 4.72 2.40
C LEU A 74 6.85 3.83 3.60
N PHE A 75 5.93 2.91 3.88
CA PHE A 75 6.10 1.80 4.81
C PHE A 75 6.30 0.53 3.98
N VAL A 76 7.53 0.05 3.93
CA VAL A 76 7.90 -1.10 3.11
C VAL A 76 7.96 -2.33 4.00
N HIS A 77 6.94 -3.19 3.90
CA HIS A 77 6.92 -4.51 4.52
C HIS A 77 7.71 -5.52 3.68
N ARG A 78 7.78 -6.76 4.14
CA ARG A 78 8.50 -7.82 3.44
C ARG A 78 8.02 -7.98 1.99
N LEU A 79 8.96 -7.82 1.05
CA LEU A 79 8.76 -8.08 -0.37
C LEU A 79 9.74 -9.17 -0.83
N THR A 80 9.21 -10.30 -1.26
CA THR A 80 10.01 -11.45 -1.74
C THR A 80 10.30 -11.37 -3.23
N ASN A 81 9.42 -10.72 -4.00
CA ASN A 81 9.59 -10.56 -5.44
C ASN A 81 10.62 -9.48 -5.77
N GLU A 82 11.60 -9.79 -6.61
CA GLU A 82 12.69 -8.89 -6.97
C GLU A 82 12.19 -7.63 -7.71
N ARG A 83 11.26 -7.79 -8.65
CA ARG A 83 10.69 -6.67 -9.42
C ARG A 83 9.93 -5.69 -8.55
N ASP A 84 9.25 -6.19 -7.51
CA ASP A 84 8.54 -5.35 -6.55
C ASP A 84 9.54 -4.53 -5.70
N ARG A 85 10.65 -5.15 -5.28
CA ARG A 85 11.75 -4.44 -4.59
C ARG A 85 12.38 -3.37 -5.46
N GLU A 86 12.77 -3.71 -6.69
CA GLU A 86 13.34 -2.74 -7.63
C GLU A 86 12.40 -1.54 -7.88
N THR A 87 11.08 -1.79 -7.94
CA THR A 87 10.09 -0.73 -8.12
C THR A 87 10.09 0.22 -6.92
N VAL A 88 10.12 -0.33 -5.71
CA VAL A 88 10.18 0.46 -4.47
C VAL A 88 11.51 1.21 -4.36
N GLU A 89 12.64 0.57 -4.65
CA GLU A 89 13.96 1.23 -4.66
C GLU A 89 13.99 2.43 -5.62
N ARG A 90 13.43 2.29 -6.80
CA ARG A 90 13.35 3.39 -7.77
C ARG A 90 12.40 4.51 -7.34
N ALA A 91 11.35 4.18 -6.59
CA ALA A 91 10.40 5.17 -6.07
C ALA A 91 10.97 5.95 -4.88
N CYS A 92 11.79 5.27 -4.06
CA CYS A 92 12.41 5.82 -2.86
C CYS A 92 13.85 6.21 -3.16
N GLY A 93 14.08 7.47 -3.51
CA GLY A 93 15.46 7.95 -3.75
C GLY A 93 16.39 7.78 -2.56
N ASP A 94 15.84 7.73 -1.35
CA ASP A 94 16.58 7.61 -0.08
C ASP A 94 16.77 6.17 0.40
N LEU A 95 16.18 5.18 -0.29
CA LEU A 95 16.37 3.77 0.04
C LEU A 95 17.67 3.29 -0.60
N ASP A 96 18.74 3.24 0.18
CA ASP A 96 20.01 2.71 -0.30
C ASP A 96 19.94 1.19 -0.52
N ARG A 97 20.90 0.66 -1.30
CA ARG A 97 20.96 -0.78 -1.60
C ARG A 97 21.13 -1.63 -0.34
N SER A 98 21.77 -1.09 0.70
CA SER A 98 21.99 -1.82 1.95
C SER A 98 20.65 -2.05 2.67
N ALA A 99 19.83 -1.01 2.83
CA ALA A 99 18.50 -1.12 3.41
C ALA A 99 17.59 -2.03 2.57
N ALA A 100 17.66 -1.95 1.24
CA ALA A 100 16.88 -2.80 0.34
C ALA A 100 17.18 -4.30 0.49
N THR A 101 18.41 -4.68 0.85
CA THR A 101 18.77 -6.09 1.06
C THR A 101 18.07 -6.73 2.26
N PHE A 102 17.61 -5.94 3.23
CA PHE A 102 16.89 -6.43 4.41
C PHE A 102 15.39 -6.64 4.15
N ILE A 103 14.81 -6.02 3.13
CA ILE A 103 13.36 -6.12 2.85
C ILE A 103 12.87 -7.57 2.75
N PRO A 104 13.56 -8.52 2.07
CA PRO A 104 13.08 -9.90 1.99
C PRO A 104 13.10 -10.66 3.33
N SER A 105 13.94 -10.23 4.27
CA SER A 105 14.15 -10.88 5.57
C SER A 105 13.26 -10.32 6.68
N LEU A 106 12.50 -9.25 6.42
CA LEU A 106 11.60 -8.67 7.41
C LEU A 106 10.59 -9.70 7.92
N ALA A 107 10.40 -9.74 9.23
CA ALA A 107 9.40 -10.58 9.87
C ALA A 107 8.00 -9.96 9.80
N GLN A 108 7.01 -10.71 10.29
CA GLN A 108 5.64 -10.20 10.36
C GLN A 108 5.55 -9.00 11.31
N GLY A 109 4.96 -7.91 10.84
CA GLY A 109 4.84 -6.66 11.59
C GLY A 109 6.05 -5.74 11.45
N GLU A 110 7.17 -6.19 10.90
CA GLU A 110 8.31 -5.34 10.61
C GLU A 110 8.12 -4.56 9.30
N ALA A 111 8.65 -3.36 9.27
CA ALA A 111 8.69 -2.52 8.09
C ALA A 111 9.92 -1.61 8.10
N ILE A 112 10.33 -1.14 6.92
CA ILE A 112 11.27 -0.04 6.76
C ILE A 112 10.47 1.19 6.36
N VAL A 113 10.59 2.27 7.12
CA VAL A 113 9.96 3.57 6.80
C VAL A 113 10.97 4.44 6.08
N VAL A 114 10.54 4.98 4.94
CA VAL A 114 11.35 5.87 4.10
C VAL A 114 10.54 7.10 3.77
N GLY A 115 11.15 8.27 3.77
CA GLY A 115 10.49 9.51 3.38
C GLY A 115 11.35 10.74 3.63
N PRO A 116 11.01 11.88 3.01
CA PRO A 116 11.82 13.11 3.06
C PRO A 116 11.92 13.73 4.45
N ASP A 117 11.01 13.38 5.35
CA ASP A 117 11.02 13.86 6.74
C ASP A 117 11.89 12.99 7.67
N LEU A 118 12.48 11.92 7.14
CA LEU A 118 13.35 11.00 7.88
C LEU A 118 14.80 11.17 7.44
N PRO A 119 15.76 11.23 8.38
CA PRO A 119 17.18 11.38 8.06
C PRO A 119 17.80 10.16 7.37
N ALA A 120 17.18 9.00 7.52
CA ALA A 120 17.59 7.72 6.92
C ALA A 120 16.44 6.73 6.95
N PRO A 121 16.50 5.63 6.17
CA PRO A 121 15.57 4.51 6.29
C PRO A 121 15.50 3.98 7.72
N LEU A 122 14.30 3.92 8.30
CA LEU A 122 14.08 3.56 9.70
C LEU A 122 13.38 2.20 9.80
N PRO A 123 14.04 1.16 10.32
CA PRO A 123 13.36 -0.10 10.62
C PRO A 123 12.44 0.07 11.83
N ILE A 124 11.22 -0.40 11.71
CA ILE A 124 10.20 -0.34 12.77
C ILE A 124 9.53 -1.70 12.97
N LEU A 125 9.02 -1.92 14.17
CA LEU A 125 8.12 -3.01 14.50
C LEU A 125 6.74 -2.45 14.85
N MET A 126 5.73 -2.84 14.08
CA MET A 126 4.35 -2.43 14.32
C MET A 126 3.79 -3.11 15.57
N THR A 127 3.27 -2.32 16.48
CA THR A 127 2.58 -2.84 17.66
C THR A 127 1.28 -3.52 17.26
N GLN A 128 1.09 -4.76 17.70
CA GLN A 128 -0.17 -5.46 17.43
C GLN A 128 -1.31 -4.81 18.22
N PRO A 129 -2.48 -4.57 17.60
CA PRO A 129 -3.66 -4.12 18.32
C PRO A 129 -4.08 -5.14 19.40
N GLU A 130 -4.72 -4.66 20.45
CA GLU A 130 -5.31 -5.50 21.50
C GLU A 130 -6.31 -6.50 20.89
N LYS A 131 -6.51 -7.67 21.54
CA LYS A 131 -7.33 -8.75 20.97
C LYS A 131 -8.73 -8.30 20.52
N GLY A 132 -9.36 -7.33 21.23
CA GLY A 132 -10.67 -6.81 20.88
C GLY A 132 -10.68 -5.82 19.71
N GLN A 133 -9.52 -5.29 19.30
CA GLN A 133 -9.37 -4.31 18.22
C GLN A 133 -8.78 -4.93 16.95
N ARG A 134 -8.43 -6.22 16.98
CA ARG A 134 -7.93 -6.91 15.81
C ARG A 134 -9.05 -7.12 14.81
N PRO A 135 -8.81 -6.83 13.52
CA PRO A 135 -9.78 -7.16 12.50
C PRO A 135 -10.07 -8.67 12.57
N ALA A 136 -11.34 -9.03 12.69
CA ALA A 136 -11.73 -10.44 12.59
C ALA A 136 -11.37 -10.91 11.18
N SER A 137 -10.38 -11.81 11.06
CA SER A 137 -10.15 -12.48 9.81
C SER A 137 -11.37 -13.39 9.56
N HIS A 138 -12.26 -12.94 8.70
CA HIS A 138 -13.44 -13.72 8.29
C HIS A 138 -13.08 -14.86 7.33
N GLY A 139 -11.81 -15.24 7.28
CA GLY A 139 -11.42 -16.50 6.65
C GLY A 139 -12.04 -17.65 7.45
N PRO A 140 -12.69 -18.61 6.79
CA PRO A 140 -13.16 -19.80 7.48
C PRO A 140 -11.97 -20.43 8.19
N GLN A 141 -12.11 -20.68 9.49
CA GLN A 141 -11.10 -21.36 10.30
C GLN A 141 -11.05 -22.85 9.91
N TYR A 142 -10.67 -23.13 8.68
CA TYR A 142 -10.59 -24.50 8.15
C TYR A 142 -9.65 -25.37 8.98
N GLN A 143 -8.57 -24.80 9.51
CA GLN A 143 -7.61 -25.55 10.30
C GLN A 143 -8.15 -26.01 11.66
N GLU A 144 -9.03 -25.22 12.29
CA GLU A 144 -9.67 -25.59 13.54
C GLU A 144 -10.82 -26.60 13.32
N ARG A 145 -11.46 -26.57 12.16
CA ARG A 145 -12.54 -27.52 11.80
C ARG A 145 -12.02 -28.87 11.29
N TRP A 146 -10.88 -28.90 10.60
CA TRP A 146 -10.28 -30.14 10.11
C TRP A 146 -9.92 -31.16 11.21
N GLY A 147 -9.71 -30.68 12.45
CA GLY A 147 -9.47 -31.57 13.60
C GLY A 147 -10.74 -32.06 14.29
N GLN A 148 -11.93 -31.48 14.00
CA GLN A 148 -13.17 -31.78 14.68
C GLN A 148 -14.09 -32.72 13.88
N ASP A 149 -13.96 -32.80 12.57
CA ASP A 149 -14.82 -33.57 11.69
C ASP A 149 -14.30 -35.02 11.38
N ALA A 150 -13.19 -35.42 11.99
CA ALA A 150 -12.68 -36.79 11.90
C ALA A 150 -13.38 -37.74 12.91
N LYS A 151 -14.71 -37.65 13.08
CA LYS A 151 -15.47 -38.77 13.61
C LYS A 151 -15.76 -39.72 12.46
N VAL A 152 -14.94 -40.74 12.41
CA VAL A 152 -15.12 -41.95 11.62
C VAL A 152 -16.56 -42.39 11.75
N VAL A 153 -17.27 -42.50 10.64
CA VAL A 153 -18.52 -43.26 10.54
C VAL A 153 -18.09 -44.73 10.50
N GLU A 154 -18.31 -45.47 11.58
CA GLU A 154 -18.33 -46.92 11.61
C GLU A 154 -19.56 -47.46 10.90
#